data_dc79f91cb04df3f1b377502a8073e704
#
_entry.id   dc79f91cb04df3f1b377502a8073e704
#
_cell.length_a   1.000
_cell.length_b   1.000
_cell.length_c   1.000
_cell.angle_alpha   90.00
_cell.angle_beta   90.00
_cell.angle_gamma   90.00
#
_symmetry.space_group_name_H-M   'P 1'
#
loop_
_entity.id
_entity.type
_entity.pdbx_description
1 polymer ?
#
loop_
_entity_poly.entity_id
_entity_poly.type
_entity_poly.pdbx_seq_one_letter_code
_entity_poly.pdbx_strand_id
1 'polypeptide(L)'
;MEQRLSLVTLGVDDVSRAQAFYEALGWHLGGGVDDETDHVAFFQAPGLILALWDRGKLAHDSGVTDTGGWGGVTLAYNVRSPEEVDAVLAEARAAGATIARPGAATFWGGYSGVFIDPDGHPWEVAHNPGWTVHDDGRTTLD
;
A
#
# COMPACT_ATOMS: atom_id res chain seq x y z
N MET A 1 16.98 -6.44 -17.78
CA MET A 1 16.44 -6.17 -16.43
C MET A 1 15.78 -7.46 -15.93
N GLU A 2 16.11 -7.90 -14.72
CA GLU A 2 15.44 -9.05 -14.10
C GLU A 2 13.98 -8.73 -13.76
N GLN A 3 13.12 -9.75 -13.76
CA GLN A 3 11.68 -9.59 -13.44
C GLN A 3 11.47 -9.51 -11.92
N ARG A 4 11.81 -8.37 -11.33
CA ARG A 4 11.62 -8.09 -9.90
C ARG A 4 11.43 -6.60 -9.63
N LEU A 5 10.66 -6.31 -8.59
CA LEU A 5 10.54 -4.98 -8.00
C LEU A 5 11.29 -4.98 -6.65
N SER A 6 12.04 -3.94 -6.36
CA SER A 6 12.77 -3.79 -5.10
C SER A 6 12.05 -2.86 -4.13
N LEU A 7 11.42 -1.81 -4.66
CA LEU A 7 10.86 -0.74 -3.85
C LEU A 7 9.73 -0.04 -4.61
N VAL A 8 8.69 0.33 -3.86
CA VAL A 8 7.66 1.29 -4.29
C VAL A 8 7.73 2.48 -3.36
N THR A 9 7.90 3.69 -3.89
CA THR A 9 7.85 4.94 -3.12
C THR A 9 6.52 5.62 -3.35
N LEU A 10 5.81 5.90 -2.26
CA LEU A 10 4.59 6.69 -2.27
C LEU A 10 4.92 8.15 -1.95
N GLY A 11 4.53 9.07 -2.82
CA GLY A 11 4.60 10.50 -2.54
C GLY A 11 3.50 10.89 -1.56
N VAL A 12 3.87 11.53 -0.46
CA VAL A 12 2.97 11.92 0.63
C VAL A 12 3.16 13.39 1.00
N ASP A 13 2.13 14.01 1.56
CA ASP A 13 2.19 15.41 1.97
C ASP A 13 2.95 15.58 3.30
N ASP A 14 2.84 14.57 4.19
CA ASP A 14 3.48 14.55 5.50
C ASP A 14 3.92 13.12 5.81
N VAL A 15 5.23 12.88 5.82
CA VAL A 15 5.81 11.55 6.04
C VAL A 15 5.46 11.02 7.42
N SER A 16 5.49 11.85 8.48
CA SER A 16 5.15 11.42 9.84
C SER A 16 3.70 10.97 9.94
N ARG A 17 2.77 11.71 9.32
CA ARG A 17 1.35 11.34 9.27
C ARG A 17 1.14 10.04 8.50
N ALA A 18 1.75 9.92 7.33
CA ALA A 18 1.66 8.71 6.53
C ALA A 18 2.25 7.50 7.25
N GLN A 19 3.41 7.65 7.88
CA GLN A 19 4.03 6.61 8.71
C GLN A 19 3.09 6.14 9.82
N ALA A 20 2.49 7.07 10.58
CA ALA A 20 1.55 6.75 11.65
C ALA A 20 0.33 5.96 11.15
N PHE A 21 -0.16 6.24 9.93
CA PHE A 21 -1.23 5.47 9.32
C PHE A 21 -0.82 4.01 9.07
N TYR A 22 0.35 3.75 8.43
CA TYR A 22 0.81 2.39 8.18
C TYR A 22 1.16 1.64 9.47
N GLU A 23 1.70 2.32 10.48
CA GLU A 23 1.91 1.75 11.81
C GLU A 23 0.58 1.36 12.48
N ALA A 24 -0.48 2.15 12.31
CA ALA A 24 -1.83 1.82 12.80
C ALA A 24 -2.45 0.60 12.08
N LEU A 25 -1.99 0.29 10.86
CA LEU A 25 -2.32 -0.95 10.15
C LEU A 25 -1.52 -2.17 10.66
N GLY A 26 -0.60 -1.99 11.61
CA GLY A 26 0.25 -3.05 12.13
C GLY A 26 1.59 -3.21 11.41
N TRP A 27 1.96 -2.28 10.52
CA TRP A 27 3.26 -2.30 9.88
C TRP A 27 4.33 -1.77 10.83
N HIS A 28 5.58 -2.23 10.67
CA HIS A 28 6.71 -1.81 11.50
C HIS A 28 7.75 -1.08 10.66
N LEU A 29 8.13 0.11 11.12
CA LEU A 29 9.20 0.87 10.48
C LEU A 29 10.49 0.04 10.47
N GLY A 30 11.05 -0.16 9.30
CA GLY A 30 12.28 -0.93 9.09
C GLY A 30 13.53 -0.06 9.01
N GLY A 31 13.36 1.23 8.75
CA GLY A 31 14.44 2.20 8.61
C GLY A 31 13.96 3.49 7.98
N GLY A 32 14.88 4.40 7.73
CA GLY A 32 14.55 5.69 7.11
C GLY A 32 15.62 6.73 7.36
N VAL A 33 15.31 7.95 6.94
CA VAL A 33 16.01 9.18 7.26
C VAL A 33 15.01 10.09 7.96
N ASP A 34 15.40 10.69 9.08
CA ASP A 34 14.60 11.69 9.78
C ASP A 34 15.57 12.67 10.44
N ASP A 35 16.05 13.61 9.64
CA ASP A 35 17.00 14.63 10.06
C ASP A 35 16.72 15.97 9.34
N GLU A 36 17.60 16.95 9.53
CA GLU A 36 17.47 18.28 8.93
C GLU A 36 17.54 18.27 7.38
N THR A 37 18.04 17.20 6.78
CA THR A 37 18.21 17.08 5.32
C THR A 37 17.00 16.48 4.63
N ASP A 38 16.38 15.46 5.23
CA ASP A 38 15.23 14.78 4.65
C ASP A 38 14.43 13.97 5.68
N HIS A 39 13.23 13.55 5.27
CA HIS A 39 12.40 12.59 5.99
C HIS A 39 11.88 11.54 5.03
N VAL A 40 12.33 10.30 5.20
CA VAL A 40 11.92 9.13 4.41
C VAL A 40 11.67 7.96 5.37
N ALA A 41 10.55 7.27 5.24
CA ALA A 41 10.24 6.08 6.02
C ALA A 41 10.24 4.85 5.13
N PHE A 42 10.87 3.74 5.58
CA PHE A 42 10.89 2.47 4.89
C PHE A 42 10.22 1.37 5.70
N PHE A 43 9.35 0.62 5.05
CA PHE A 43 8.70 -0.57 5.58
C PHE A 43 9.13 -1.80 4.78
N GLN A 44 9.71 -2.79 5.44
CA GLN A 44 10.10 -4.04 4.79
C GLN A 44 8.90 -4.97 4.66
N ALA A 45 8.54 -5.30 3.43
CA ALA A 45 7.61 -6.36 3.09
C ALA A 45 8.34 -7.55 2.45
N PRO A 46 7.74 -8.75 2.39
CA PRO A 46 8.35 -9.89 1.72
C PRO A 46 8.67 -9.59 0.24
N GLY A 47 9.95 -9.49 -0.09
CA GLY A 47 10.43 -9.26 -1.46
C GLY A 47 10.27 -7.83 -2.00
N LEU A 48 9.77 -6.91 -1.21
CA LEU A 48 9.53 -5.52 -1.62
C LEU A 48 9.67 -4.57 -0.43
N ILE A 49 10.10 -3.34 -0.68
CA ILE A 49 10.10 -2.26 0.31
C ILE A 49 9.02 -1.24 -0.09
N LEU A 50 8.22 -0.81 0.87
CA LEU A 50 7.37 0.37 0.73
C LEU A 50 8.10 1.56 1.36
N ALA A 51 8.27 2.64 0.59
CA ALA A 51 8.83 3.89 1.07
C ALA A 51 7.78 5.00 1.06
N LEU A 52 7.88 5.90 2.03
CA LEU A 52 7.11 7.14 2.11
C LEU A 52 8.07 8.31 1.99
N TRP A 53 7.80 9.23 1.07
CA TRP A 53 8.62 10.40 0.85
C TRP A 53 7.79 11.60 0.43
N ASP A 54 8.30 12.81 0.70
CA ASP A 54 7.65 14.04 0.26
C ASP A 54 7.34 13.99 -1.24
N ARG A 55 6.07 14.25 -1.58
CA ARG A 55 5.56 14.11 -2.95
C ARG A 55 6.27 15.05 -3.93
N GLY A 56 6.57 16.27 -3.50
CA GLY A 56 7.27 17.24 -4.34
C GLY A 56 8.72 16.86 -4.60
N LYS A 57 9.42 16.36 -3.56
CA LYS A 57 10.79 15.84 -3.70
C LYS A 57 10.83 14.61 -4.60
N LEU A 58 9.87 13.69 -4.43
CA LEU A 58 9.76 12.47 -5.26
C LEU A 58 9.51 12.83 -6.73
N ALA A 59 8.62 13.77 -7.02
CA ALA A 59 8.36 14.22 -8.38
C ALA A 59 9.61 14.85 -9.02
N HIS A 60 10.31 15.69 -8.27
CA HIS A 60 11.56 16.31 -8.72
C HIS A 60 12.63 15.28 -9.01
N ASP A 61 12.87 14.34 -8.08
CA ASP A 61 13.86 13.26 -8.23
C ASP A 61 13.54 12.34 -9.40
N SER A 62 12.27 12.05 -9.62
CA SER A 62 11.79 11.23 -10.73
C SER A 62 11.77 11.96 -12.09
N GLY A 63 12.03 13.26 -12.11
CA GLY A 63 12.01 14.06 -13.34
C GLY A 63 10.62 14.22 -13.96
N VAL A 64 9.56 14.17 -13.14
CA VAL A 64 8.17 14.30 -13.60
C VAL A 64 7.51 15.56 -13.05
N THR A 65 6.50 16.06 -13.77
CA THR A 65 5.64 17.12 -13.26
C THR A 65 4.45 16.51 -12.56
N ASP A 66 4.28 16.81 -11.27
CA ASP A 66 3.10 16.40 -10.51
C ASP A 66 1.92 17.31 -10.84
N THR A 67 0.91 16.77 -11.49
CA THR A 67 -0.35 17.48 -11.82
C THR A 67 -1.48 17.13 -10.85
N GLY A 68 -1.19 16.36 -9.79
CA GLY A 68 -2.17 15.83 -8.85
C GLY A 68 -2.97 14.65 -9.43
N GLY A 69 -3.97 14.21 -8.71
CA GLY A 69 -4.85 13.12 -9.10
C GLY A 69 -4.23 11.73 -8.92
N TRP A 70 -4.97 10.71 -9.42
CA TRP A 70 -4.51 9.33 -9.39
C TRP A 70 -3.49 9.07 -10.50
N GLY A 71 -2.34 8.52 -10.14
CA GLY A 71 -1.24 8.28 -11.07
C GLY A 71 -1.33 6.99 -11.89
N GLY A 72 -2.45 6.29 -11.87
CA GLY A 72 -2.64 5.03 -12.61
C GLY A 72 -2.07 3.79 -11.89
N VAL A 73 -1.75 3.90 -10.60
CA VAL A 73 -1.22 2.79 -9.78
C VAL A 73 -2.16 2.49 -8.63
N THR A 74 -2.49 1.22 -8.45
CA THR A 74 -3.17 0.69 -7.27
C THR A 74 -2.29 -0.39 -6.66
N LEU A 75 -2.05 -0.31 -5.36
CA LEU A 75 -1.39 -1.37 -4.62
C LEU A 75 -2.43 -2.44 -4.25
N ALA A 76 -1.99 -3.67 -4.07
CA ALA A 76 -2.88 -4.75 -3.67
C ALA A 76 -2.33 -5.52 -2.47
N TYR A 77 -3.24 -5.90 -1.59
CA TYR A 77 -3.01 -6.77 -0.45
C TYR A 77 -3.92 -7.98 -0.56
N ASN A 78 -3.33 -9.14 -0.88
CA ASN A 78 -4.09 -10.38 -0.99
C ASN A 78 -4.16 -11.10 0.35
N VAL A 79 -5.33 -11.66 0.63
CA VAL A 79 -5.66 -12.37 1.87
C VAL A 79 -6.24 -13.75 1.55
N ARG A 80 -6.41 -14.58 2.58
CA ARG A 80 -6.75 -16.01 2.41
C ARG A 80 -8.24 -16.28 2.36
N SER A 81 -9.09 -15.32 2.76
CA SER A 81 -10.54 -15.50 2.73
C SER A 81 -11.29 -14.19 2.51
N PRO A 82 -12.56 -14.22 2.08
CA PRO A 82 -13.43 -13.05 2.01
C PRO A 82 -13.60 -12.32 3.34
N GLU A 83 -13.67 -13.06 4.44
CA GLU A 83 -13.81 -12.50 5.79
C GLU A 83 -12.58 -11.67 6.18
N GLU A 84 -11.38 -12.12 5.76
CA GLU A 84 -10.15 -11.35 5.96
C GLU A 84 -10.16 -10.05 5.14
N VAL A 85 -10.76 -10.01 3.95
CA VAL A 85 -10.93 -8.76 3.19
C VAL A 85 -11.72 -7.74 4.01
N ASP A 86 -12.87 -8.15 4.53
CA ASP A 86 -13.73 -7.25 5.32
C ASP A 86 -13.03 -6.79 6.62
N ALA A 87 -12.28 -7.69 7.27
CA ALA A 87 -11.51 -7.36 8.47
C ALA A 87 -10.42 -6.31 8.19
N VAL A 88 -9.65 -6.48 7.11
CA VAL A 88 -8.60 -5.53 6.73
C VAL A 88 -9.19 -4.17 6.34
N LEU A 89 -10.31 -4.13 5.62
CA LEU A 89 -11.01 -2.89 5.30
C LEU A 89 -11.48 -2.16 6.57
N ALA A 90 -11.96 -2.89 7.58
CA ALA A 90 -12.35 -2.32 8.87
C ALA A 90 -11.13 -1.76 9.63
N GLU A 91 -10.01 -2.47 9.65
CA GLU A 91 -8.74 -1.99 10.23
C GLU A 91 -8.24 -0.73 9.52
N ALA A 92 -8.27 -0.70 8.20
CA ALA A 92 -7.87 0.46 7.41
C ALA A 92 -8.72 1.69 7.73
N ARG A 93 -10.05 1.52 7.83
CA ARG A 93 -10.96 2.59 8.24
C ARG A 93 -10.63 3.12 9.63
N ALA A 94 -10.39 2.23 10.59
CA ALA A 94 -10.03 2.60 11.95
C ALA A 94 -8.68 3.34 12.02
N ALA A 95 -7.75 3.02 11.11
CA ALA A 95 -6.45 3.69 10.99
C ALA A 95 -6.52 5.06 10.28
N GLY A 96 -7.66 5.42 9.67
CA GLY A 96 -7.87 6.72 9.01
C GLY A 96 -8.05 6.66 7.49
N ALA A 97 -8.15 5.48 6.90
CA ALA A 97 -8.45 5.33 5.47
C ALA A 97 -9.91 5.64 5.14
N THR A 98 -10.14 6.00 3.90
CA THR A 98 -11.49 6.07 3.30
C THR A 98 -11.77 4.76 2.57
N ILE A 99 -12.95 4.16 2.80
CA ILE A 99 -13.39 2.99 2.04
C ILE A 99 -14.01 3.47 0.74
N ALA A 100 -13.29 3.29 -0.36
CA ALA A 100 -13.77 3.66 -1.69
C ALA A 100 -14.76 2.64 -2.24
N ARG A 101 -14.55 1.36 -1.92
CA ARG A 101 -15.44 0.26 -2.32
C ARG A 101 -15.44 -0.81 -1.21
N PRO A 102 -16.61 -1.13 -0.64
CA PRO A 102 -16.71 -2.21 0.35
C PRO A 102 -16.37 -3.57 -0.28
N GLY A 103 -16.07 -4.55 0.56
CA GLY A 103 -15.88 -5.93 0.13
C GLY A 103 -17.12 -6.47 -0.58
N ALA A 104 -16.91 -7.10 -1.74
CA ALA A 104 -17.96 -7.72 -2.52
C ALA A 104 -17.39 -8.84 -3.41
N ALA A 105 -18.26 -9.79 -3.78
CA ALA A 105 -17.93 -10.80 -4.77
C ALA A 105 -17.60 -10.14 -6.12
N THR A 106 -16.61 -10.70 -6.80
CA THR A 106 -16.14 -10.21 -8.09
C THR A 106 -16.61 -11.10 -9.23
N PHE A 107 -16.63 -10.57 -10.46
CA PHE A 107 -17.02 -11.36 -11.64
C PHE A 107 -16.01 -12.49 -11.98
N TRP A 108 -14.77 -12.39 -11.51
CA TRP A 108 -13.71 -13.39 -11.71
C TRP A 108 -13.65 -14.46 -10.62
N GLY A 109 -14.66 -14.52 -9.75
CA GLY A 109 -14.81 -15.59 -8.73
C GLY A 109 -14.12 -15.33 -7.40
N GLY A 110 -13.56 -14.15 -7.18
CA GLY A 110 -12.97 -13.73 -5.94
C GLY A 110 -13.87 -12.81 -5.11
N TYR A 111 -13.24 -12.14 -4.15
CA TYR A 111 -13.87 -11.14 -3.28
C TYR A 111 -12.89 -9.99 -3.04
N SER A 112 -13.29 -8.76 -3.23
CA SER A 112 -12.38 -7.63 -3.03
C SER A 112 -13.09 -6.34 -2.62
N GLY A 113 -12.33 -5.46 -1.98
CA GLY A 113 -12.71 -4.08 -1.68
C GLY A 113 -11.51 -3.15 -1.86
N VAL A 114 -11.73 -1.85 -1.70
CA VAL A 114 -10.68 -0.84 -1.87
C VAL A 114 -10.75 0.18 -0.74
N PHE A 115 -9.62 0.45 -0.12
CA PHE A 115 -9.45 1.64 0.71
C PHE A 115 -8.48 2.63 0.07
N ILE A 116 -8.62 3.89 0.42
CA ILE A 116 -7.72 4.98 0.03
C ILE A 116 -6.98 5.43 1.28
N ASP A 117 -5.65 5.46 1.22
CA ASP A 117 -4.84 5.96 2.31
C ASP A 117 -5.00 7.49 2.49
N PRO A 118 -4.50 8.12 3.57
CA PRO A 118 -4.65 9.56 3.81
C PRO A 118 -4.08 10.46 2.71
N ASP A 119 -3.20 9.95 1.87
CA ASP A 119 -2.57 10.70 0.78
C ASP A 119 -3.18 10.40 -0.60
N GLY A 120 -4.26 9.61 -0.66
CA GLY A 120 -4.97 9.32 -1.89
C GLY A 120 -4.48 8.09 -2.65
N HIS A 121 -3.63 7.27 -2.05
CA HIS A 121 -3.16 6.04 -2.68
C HIS A 121 -4.16 4.90 -2.48
N PRO A 122 -4.69 4.32 -3.57
CA PRO A 122 -5.64 3.22 -3.48
C PRO A 122 -4.94 1.89 -3.17
N TRP A 123 -5.56 1.12 -2.30
CA TRP A 123 -5.20 -0.24 -1.95
C TRP A 123 -6.38 -1.17 -2.20
N GLU A 124 -6.22 -2.12 -3.11
CA GLU A 124 -7.15 -3.24 -3.23
C GLU A 124 -6.84 -4.29 -2.17
N VAL A 125 -7.83 -4.68 -1.40
CA VAL A 125 -7.77 -5.84 -0.51
C VAL A 125 -8.57 -6.95 -1.18
N ALA A 126 -7.93 -8.09 -1.48
CA ALA A 126 -8.54 -9.12 -2.32
C ALA A 126 -8.28 -10.53 -1.81
N HIS A 127 -9.30 -11.39 -1.94
CA HIS A 127 -9.17 -12.83 -1.92
C HIS A 127 -9.35 -13.35 -3.34
N ASN A 128 -8.30 -13.96 -3.89
CA ASN A 128 -8.33 -14.63 -5.18
C ASN A 128 -8.12 -16.13 -4.98
N PRO A 129 -9.12 -16.98 -5.24
CA PRO A 129 -8.99 -18.42 -5.00
C PRO A 129 -7.98 -19.13 -5.92
N GLY A 130 -7.55 -18.48 -7.02
CA GLY A 130 -6.51 -18.98 -7.92
C GLY A 130 -5.10 -18.48 -7.56
N TRP A 131 -4.92 -17.88 -6.39
CA TRP A 131 -3.60 -17.40 -5.94
C TRP A 131 -3.30 -17.92 -4.55
N THR A 132 -2.03 -18.24 -4.29
CA THR A 132 -1.60 -18.70 -2.98
C THR A 132 -0.90 -17.59 -2.20
N VAL A 133 -1.43 -17.28 -1.02
CA VAL A 133 -0.77 -16.42 -0.03
C VAL A 133 -0.04 -17.33 0.95
N HIS A 134 1.29 -17.36 0.85
CA HIS A 134 2.18 -18.20 1.66
C HIS A 134 2.30 -17.69 3.11
N ASP A 135 2.80 -18.53 4.02
CA ASP A 135 2.97 -18.18 5.43
C ASP A 135 3.98 -17.03 5.65
N ASP A 136 4.92 -16.87 4.74
CA ASP A 136 5.87 -15.74 4.73
C ASP A 136 5.33 -14.46 4.10
N GLY A 137 4.06 -14.45 3.69
CA GLY A 137 3.38 -13.31 3.10
C GLY A 137 3.55 -13.14 1.59
N ARG A 138 4.38 -13.96 0.93
CA ARG A 138 4.47 -13.93 -0.54
C ARG A 138 3.18 -14.41 -1.17
N THR A 139 2.83 -13.81 -2.29
CA THR A 139 1.70 -14.25 -3.12
C THR A 139 2.22 -14.80 -4.44
N THR A 140 1.73 -15.97 -4.83
CA THR A 140 2.06 -16.61 -6.11
C THR A 140 0.81 -16.90 -6.92
N LEU A 141 0.97 -16.88 -8.24
CA LEU A 141 -0.02 -17.37 -9.20
C LEU A 141 -0.01 -18.90 -9.17
N ASP A 142 -1.17 -19.52 -9.22
CA ASP A 142 -1.34 -20.98 -9.31
C ASP A 142 -1.39 -21.44 -10.77
#